data_475863d3ba95dc4c505c25646c5352f6
#
_entry.id   475863d3ba95dc4c505c25646c5352f6
#
_cell.length_a   1.000
_cell.length_b   1.000
_cell.length_c   1.000
_cell.angle_alpha   90.00
_cell.angle_beta   90.00
_cell.angle_gamma   90.00
#
_symmetry.space_group_name_H-M   'P 1'
#
loop_
_entity.id
_entity.type
_entity.pdbx_description
1 polymer ?
#
loop_
_entity_poly.entity_id
_entity_poly.type
_entity_poly.pdbx_seq_one_letter_code
_entity_poly.pdbx_strand_id
1 'polypeptide(L)'
;MSEGTAVLKSIVRSRDAQPPLPRDRFIVADQPDEEAIPMDVVFVGGGPGGLAGAIELARLVKEDNENGGGIGEIEIAVLEKAGQLGEHNLSGAVVNPSAFKELFPDLSIEDLPLRQPVTKEAVYVMTESKSFRIPTPPTMKNHGNWIGSISEIVRWLGEQAEGLGVNVFPGFPVDSLLVEGDNVIGVRTTPSGLGRDGEPASADAMPAVDLTARVTVISEGSRGPLSQAWFDWQNVKAENPQIFALGVKEIWEVKQPLDRIIHTMAWPLPTDAFGGSFMYPLSDTTVAVGLVVGLDYGDARLDVHELLQRM
;
A
#
# COMPACT_ATOMS: atom_id res chain seq x y z
N MET A 1 -6.78 -56.60 10.58
CA MET A 1 -7.26 -55.54 9.67
C MET A 1 -7.76 -54.42 10.58
N SER A 2 -6.93 -53.44 10.86
CA SER A 2 -7.28 -52.25 11.61
C SER A 2 -7.47 -51.10 10.62
N GLU A 3 -8.71 -50.71 10.44
CA GLU A 3 -9.06 -49.52 9.68
C GLU A 3 -8.49 -48.29 10.39
N GLY A 4 -7.44 -47.77 9.82
CA GLY A 4 -6.94 -46.44 10.19
C GLY A 4 -7.89 -45.38 9.66
N THR A 5 -8.83 -44.95 10.47
CA THR A 5 -9.66 -43.77 10.21
C THR A 5 -8.72 -42.55 10.16
N ALA A 6 -8.41 -42.08 8.95
CA ALA A 6 -7.71 -40.82 8.76
C ALA A 6 -8.59 -39.73 9.39
N VAL A 7 -8.21 -39.23 10.55
CA VAL A 7 -8.76 -38.01 11.12
C VAL A 7 -8.43 -36.88 10.15
N LEU A 8 -9.40 -36.52 9.32
CA LEU A 8 -9.36 -35.27 8.58
C LEU A 8 -9.22 -34.16 9.63
N LYS A 9 -8.00 -33.64 9.80
CA LYS A 9 -7.76 -32.46 10.62
C LYS A 9 -8.65 -31.37 10.05
N SER A 10 -9.64 -30.95 10.84
CA SER A 10 -10.50 -29.82 10.47
C SER A 10 -9.60 -28.63 10.13
N ILE A 11 -9.73 -28.13 8.90
CA ILE A 11 -9.02 -26.94 8.48
C ILE A 11 -9.60 -25.78 9.27
N VAL A 12 -8.79 -25.23 10.18
CA VAL A 12 -9.13 -23.98 10.87
C VAL A 12 -8.78 -22.84 9.92
N ARG A 13 -9.80 -22.17 9.44
CA ARG A 13 -9.59 -21.00 8.59
C ARG A 13 -9.07 -19.87 9.46
N SER A 14 -8.01 -19.19 9.02
CA SER A 14 -7.42 -18.06 9.77
C SER A 14 -8.45 -16.98 10.13
N ARG A 15 -9.43 -16.72 9.26
CA ARG A 15 -10.52 -15.78 9.51
C ARG A 15 -11.42 -16.16 10.69
N ASP A 16 -11.56 -17.45 10.99
CA ASP A 16 -12.42 -17.95 12.07
C ASP A 16 -11.71 -17.82 13.43
N ALA A 17 -10.38 -17.60 13.41
CA ALA A 17 -9.54 -17.43 14.59
C ALA A 17 -9.15 -15.96 14.86
N GLN A 18 -9.49 -15.04 13.96
CA GLN A 18 -9.20 -13.60 14.16
C GLN A 18 -10.23 -13.00 15.12
N PRO A 19 -9.77 -12.26 16.15
CA PRO A 19 -10.70 -11.49 16.97
C PRO A 19 -11.40 -10.43 16.09
N PRO A 20 -12.65 -10.04 16.43
CA PRO A 20 -13.30 -8.95 15.76
C PRO A 20 -12.47 -7.67 15.89
N LEU A 21 -12.51 -6.81 14.85
CA LEU A 21 -11.86 -5.50 14.90
C LEU A 21 -12.44 -4.70 16.08
N PRO A 22 -11.62 -4.17 17.00
CA PRO A 22 -12.09 -3.35 18.11
C PRO A 22 -12.52 -1.96 17.61
N ARG A 23 -13.70 -1.87 17.01
CA ARG A 23 -14.23 -0.66 16.39
C ARG A 23 -14.11 0.57 17.29
N ASP A 24 -14.51 0.43 18.56
CA ASP A 24 -14.55 1.53 19.52
C ASP A 24 -13.16 2.08 19.89
N ARG A 25 -12.09 1.38 19.51
CA ARG A 25 -10.73 1.89 19.57
C ARG A 25 -10.42 2.85 18.42
N PHE A 26 -10.99 2.59 17.25
CA PHE A 26 -10.69 3.34 16.02
C PHE A 26 -11.68 4.47 15.74
N ILE A 27 -12.90 4.39 16.30
CA ILE A 27 -13.96 5.40 16.16
C ILE A 27 -14.22 5.97 17.54
N VAL A 28 -13.76 7.20 17.77
CA VAL A 28 -13.73 7.81 19.11
C VAL A 28 -14.56 9.09 19.12
N ALA A 29 -15.56 9.12 20.00
CA ALA A 29 -16.45 10.27 20.16
C ALA A 29 -15.94 11.29 21.20
N ASP A 30 -14.62 11.39 21.36
CA ASP A 30 -13.99 12.39 22.19
C ASP A 30 -13.98 13.75 21.49
N GLN A 31 -14.03 14.81 22.27
CA GLN A 31 -13.73 16.14 21.73
C GLN A 31 -12.23 16.21 21.40
N PRO A 32 -11.85 16.89 20.31
CA PRO A 32 -10.45 17.17 20.02
C PRO A 32 -9.79 17.92 21.17
N ASP A 33 -8.48 17.69 21.35
CA ASP A 33 -7.68 18.44 22.31
C ASP A 33 -7.78 19.97 22.07
N GLU A 34 -7.61 20.79 23.12
CA GLU A 34 -7.57 22.24 22.98
C GLU A 34 -6.40 22.73 22.10
N GLU A 35 -5.33 21.93 21.99
CA GLU A 35 -4.17 22.17 21.15
C GLU A 35 -4.27 21.48 19.76
N ALA A 36 -5.43 20.95 19.39
CA ALA A 36 -5.64 20.29 18.12
C ALA A 36 -5.26 21.18 16.92
N ILE A 37 -4.55 20.63 15.97
CA ILE A 37 -4.09 21.33 14.77
C ILE A 37 -5.25 21.42 13.77
N PRO A 38 -5.72 22.61 13.41
CA PRO A 38 -6.81 22.74 12.44
C PRO A 38 -6.30 22.54 11.02
N MET A 39 -6.97 21.65 10.25
CA MET A 39 -6.76 21.42 8.84
C MET A 39 -8.09 21.48 8.11
N ASP A 40 -8.09 21.81 6.82
CA ASP A 40 -9.26 21.68 5.98
C ASP A 40 -9.41 20.24 5.49
N VAL A 41 -8.30 19.63 5.04
CA VAL A 41 -8.28 18.25 4.53
C VAL A 41 -7.12 17.46 5.10
N VAL A 42 -7.40 16.29 5.67
CA VAL A 42 -6.38 15.36 6.17
C VAL A 42 -6.43 14.06 5.36
N PHE A 43 -5.29 13.70 4.78
CA PHE A 43 -5.08 12.40 4.15
C PHE A 43 -4.38 11.46 5.14
N VAL A 44 -5.01 10.33 5.43
CA VAL A 44 -4.45 9.29 6.30
C VAL A 44 -3.77 8.23 5.42
N GLY A 45 -2.46 8.30 5.34
CA GLY A 45 -1.59 7.43 4.54
C GLY A 45 -0.89 8.17 3.41
N GLY A 46 0.44 8.27 3.51
CA GLY A 46 1.36 8.88 2.54
C GLY A 46 1.80 7.93 1.42
N GLY A 47 0.94 6.99 1.04
CA GLY A 47 1.16 6.12 -0.12
C GLY A 47 0.84 6.81 -1.46
N PRO A 48 1.02 6.10 -2.61
CA PRO A 48 0.79 6.68 -3.93
C PRO A 48 -0.60 7.32 -4.09
N GLY A 49 -1.64 6.66 -3.56
CA GLY A 49 -3.03 7.15 -3.68
C GLY A 49 -3.28 8.41 -2.85
N GLY A 50 -2.78 8.45 -1.60
CA GLY A 50 -2.94 9.61 -0.72
C GLY A 50 -2.21 10.84 -1.25
N LEU A 51 -0.94 10.68 -1.65
CA LEU A 51 -0.15 11.76 -2.21
C LEU A 51 -0.72 12.26 -3.55
N ALA A 52 -1.13 11.37 -4.45
CA ALA A 52 -1.76 11.77 -5.71
C ALA A 52 -3.04 12.57 -5.47
N GLY A 53 -3.88 12.12 -4.52
CA GLY A 53 -5.10 12.85 -4.14
C GLY A 53 -4.79 14.24 -3.55
N ALA A 54 -3.79 14.35 -2.69
CA ALA A 54 -3.38 15.63 -2.09
C ALA A 54 -2.80 16.60 -3.14
N ILE A 55 -1.97 16.10 -4.06
CA ILE A 55 -1.41 16.87 -5.18
C ILE A 55 -2.52 17.41 -6.08
N GLU A 56 -3.45 16.53 -6.49
CA GLU A 56 -4.53 16.94 -7.37
C GLU A 56 -5.45 17.96 -6.68
N LEU A 57 -5.78 17.77 -5.42
CA LEU A 57 -6.54 18.74 -4.64
C LEU A 57 -5.83 20.10 -4.59
N ALA A 58 -4.55 20.13 -4.26
CA ALA A 58 -3.78 21.37 -4.21
C ALA A 58 -3.73 22.09 -5.57
N ARG A 59 -3.59 21.34 -6.66
CA ARG A 59 -3.65 21.88 -8.03
C ARG A 59 -5.02 22.50 -8.34
N LEU A 60 -6.09 21.78 -8.05
CA LEU A 60 -7.47 22.25 -8.32
C LEU A 60 -7.79 23.51 -7.50
N VAL A 61 -7.37 23.57 -6.24
CA VAL A 61 -7.53 24.77 -5.41
C VAL A 61 -6.77 25.97 -5.98
N LYS A 62 -5.53 25.74 -6.42
CA LYS A 62 -4.72 26.77 -7.07
C LYS A 62 -5.39 27.26 -8.35
N GLU A 63 -5.85 26.34 -9.20
CA GLU A 63 -6.53 26.67 -10.45
C GLU A 63 -7.83 27.48 -10.21
N ASP A 64 -8.65 27.06 -9.22
CA ASP A 64 -9.86 27.79 -8.83
C ASP A 64 -9.53 29.22 -8.42
N ASN A 65 -8.54 29.42 -7.56
CA ASN A 65 -8.13 30.73 -7.08
C ASN A 65 -7.57 31.63 -8.21
N GLU A 66 -6.76 31.07 -9.13
CA GLU A 66 -6.22 31.79 -10.30
C GLU A 66 -7.33 32.22 -11.27
N ASN A 67 -8.41 31.44 -11.38
CA ASN A 67 -9.55 31.73 -12.23
C ASN A 67 -10.63 32.59 -11.53
N GLY A 68 -10.38 33.10 -10.34
CA GLY A 68 -11.29 33.95 -9.59
C GLY A 68 -12.41 33.18 -8.88
N GLY A 69 -12.17 31.91 -8.58
CA GLY A 69 -13.02 31.09 -7.73
C GLY A 69 -13.02 31.54 -6.28
N GLY A 70 -13.86 30.91 -5.47
CA GLY A 70 -14.11 31.33 -4.09
C GLY A 70 -13.60 30.39 -3.01
N ILE A 71 -12.78 29.36 -3.36
CA ILE A 71 -12.30 28.38 -2.39
C ILE A 71 -11.33 29.03 -1.40
N GLY A 72 -10.44 29.90 -1.85
CA GLY A 72 -9.40 30.52 -1.04
C GLY A 72 -8.26 29.54 -0.72
N GLU A 73 -7.42 29.91 0.24
CA GLU A 73 -6.36 29.04 0.76
C GLU A 73 -6.97 27.96 1.65
N ILE A 74 -6.51 26.72 1.51
CA ILE A 74 -6.89 25.60 2.37
C ILE A 74 -5.64 24.87 2.87
N GLU A 75 -5.71 24.40 4.11
CA GLU A 75 -4.65 23.62 4.75
C GLU A 75 -4.87 22.12 4.47
N ILE A 76 -3.92 21.53 3.77
CA ILE A 76 -3.93 20.10 3.41
C ILE A 76 -2.80 19.39 4.15
N ALA A 77 -3.11 18.31 4.87
CA ALA A 77 -2.13 17.46 5.54
C ALA A 77 -2.14 16.04 4.99
N VAL A 78 -0.97 15.43 4.88
CA VAL A 78 -0.78 14.00 4.63
C VAL A 78 -0.02 13.40 5.80
N LEU A 79 -0.65 12.45 6.51
CA LEU A 79 -0.05 11.74 7.64
C LEU A 79 0.46 10.38 7.19
N GLU A 80 1.72 10.08 7.45
CA GLU A 80 2.35 8.79 7.12
C GLU A 80 2.95 8.14 8.37
N LYS A 81 2.68 6.85 8.56
CA LYS A 81 3.16 6.09 9.72
C LYS A 81 4.65 5.75 9.67
N ALA A 82 5.23 5.63 8.47
CA ALA A 82 6.66 5.38 8.30
C ALA A 82 7.48 6.62 8.68
N GLY A 83 8.67 6.41 9.20
CA GLY A 83 9.60 7.50 9.56
C GLY A 83 10.03 8.35 8.35
N GLN A 84 9.95 7.78 7.16
CA GLN A 84 10.16 8.47 5.89
C GLN A 84 9.19 7.96 4.84
N LEU A 85 8.83 8.82 3.89
CA LEU A 85 8.01 8.42 2.76
C LEU A 85 8.67 7.26 1.97
N GLY A 86 7.85 6.29 1.59
CA GLY A 86 8.29 5.16 0.77
C GLY A 86 8.90 3.98 1.52
N GLU A 87 9.17 4.06 2.84
CA GLU A 87 9.77 2.97 3.61
C GLU A 87 8.90 1.71 3.65
N HIS A 88 7.58 1.86 3.69
CA HIS A 88 6.64 0.74 3.69
C HIS A 88 6.16 0.36 2.28
N ASN A 89 6.82 0.85 1.23
CA ASN A 89 6.45 0.58 -0.15
C ASN A 89 7.43 -0.37 -0.84
N LEU A 90 6.94 -1.08 -1.86
CA LEU A 90 7.75 -2.02 -2.62
C LEU A 90 8.81 -1.29 -3.46
N SER A 91 10.04 -1.82 -3.45
CA SER A 91 11.18 -1.32 -4.21
C SER A 91 11.26 -1.83 -5.65
N GLY A 92 10.23 -2.46 -6.18
CA GLY A 92 10.16 -2.91 -7.58
C GLY A 92 8.74 -3.14 -8.01
N ALA A 93 8.37 -2.59 -9.16
CA ALA A 93 7.04 -2.71 -9.74
C ALA A 93 7.09 -2.54 -11.26
N VAL A 94 6.05 -3.02 -11.93
CA VAL A 94 5.70 -2.60 -13.29
C VAL A 94 4.57 -1.60 -13.18
N VAL A 95 4.79 -0.40 -13.70
CA VAL A 95 3.93 0.76 -13.51
C VAL A 95 3.32 1.18 -14.84
N ASN A 96 2.02 1.37 -14.88
CA ASN A 96 1.34 2.04 -15.99
C ASN A 96 1.53 3.56 -15.81
N PRO A 97 2.17 4.27 -16.76
CA PRO A 97 2.45 5.69 -16.61
C PRO A 97 1.25 6.61 -16.85
N SER A 98 0.06 6.09 -17.17
CA SER A 98 -1.11 6.92 -17.50
C SER A 98 -1.49 7.88 -16.37
N ALA A 99 -1.51 7.39 -15.12
CA ALA A 99 -1.83 8.22 -13.96
C ALA A 99 -0.85 9.38 -13.76
N PHE A 100 0.44 9.17 -14.04
CA PHE A 100 1.42 10.25 -14.01
C PHE A 100 1.16 11.31 -15.08
N LYS A 101 0.78 10.89 -16.30
CA LYS A 101 0.47 11.82 -17.40
C LYS A 101 -0.77 12.65 -17.11
N GLU A 102 -1.72 12.11 -16.36
CA GLU A 102 -2.91 12.84 -15.92
C GLU A 102 -2.56 13.83 -14.79
N LEU A 103 -1.79 13.36 -13.81
CA LEU A 103 -1.42 14.18 -12.64
C LEU A 103 -0.37 15.26 -12.98
N PHE A 104 0.54 14.97 -13.92
CA PHE A 104 1.64 15.86 -14.34
C PHE A 104 1.69 15.97 -15.87
N PRO A 105 0.71 16.64 -16.50
CA PRO A 105 0.59 16.70 -17.97
C PRO A 105 1.77 17.40 -18.66
N ASP A 106 2.47 18.28 -17.93
CA ASP A 106 3.59 19.08 -18.46
C ASP A 106 4.94 18.35 -18.35
N LEU A 107 5.01 17.23 -17.62
CA LEU A 107 6.26 16.48 -17.48
C LEU A 107 6.42 15.45 -18.60
N SER A 108 7.64 15.31 -19.10
CA SER A 108 8.00 14.21 -19.96
C SER A 108 8.15 12.90 -19.15
N ILE A 109 8.10 11.76 -19.83
CA ILE A 109 8.23 10.47 -19.13
C ILE A 109 9.63 10.27 -18.54
N GLU A 110 10.64 10.94 -19.09
CA GLU A 110 12.02 10.95 -18.62
C GLU A 110 12.20 11.71 -17.31
N ASP A 111 11.29 12.64 -17.01
CA ASP A 111 11.28 13.41 -15.75
C ASP A 111 10.62 12.65 -14.59
N LEU A 112 9.93 11.54 -14.89
CA LEU A 112 9.25 10.74 -13.89
C LEU A 112 10.22 9.77 -13.19
N PRO A 113 9.95 9.38 -11.92
CA PRO A 113 10.79 8.45 -11.16
C PRO A 113 10.63 7.00 -11.65
N LEU A 114 10.76 6.80 -12.95
CA LEU A 114 10.66 5.52 -13.65
C LEU A 114 12.04 5.13 -14.18
N ARG A 115 12.33 3.84 -14.27
CA ARG A 115 13.67 3.35 -14.60
C ARG A 115 13.83 3.05 -16.07
N GLN A 116 13.02 2.13 -16.59
CA GLN A 116 13.11 1.70 -18.01
C GLN A 116 11.76 1.19 -18.51
N PRO A 117 11.48 1.33 -19.82
CA PRO A 117 10.26 0.79 -20.41
C PRO A 117 10.28 -0.75 -20.45
N VAL A 118 9.12 -1.36 -20.34
CA VAL A 118 8.96 -2.80 -20.59
C VAL A 118 8.93 -3.04 -22.10
N THR A 119 10.05 -3.52 -22.64
CA THR A 119 10.20 -3.83 -24.08
C THR A 119 10.01 -5.32 -24.38
N LYS A 120 10.31 -6.19 -23.42
CA LYS A 120 10.20 -7.64 -23.56
C LYS A 120 9.61 -8.27 -22.31
N GLU A 121 8.86 -9.34 -22.53
CA GLU A 121 8.24 -10.12 -21.44
C GLU A 121 8.23 -11.61 -21.76
N ALA A 122 8.15 -12.44 -20.74
CA ALA A 122 7.97 -13.87 -20.85
C ALA A 122 7.14 -14.42 -19.69
N VAL A 123 6.30 -15.41 -19.99
CA VAL A 123 5.52 -16.13 -19.00
C VAL A 123 5.88 -17.61 -19.07
N TYR A 124 6.11 -18.22 -17.91
CA TYR A 124 6.47 -19.61 -17.79
C TYR A 124 5.51 -20.35 -16.86
N VAL A 125 5.17 -21.57 -17.22
CA VAL A 125 4.61 -22.55 -16.29
C VAL A 125 5.77 -23.38 -15.74
N MET A 126 5.88 -23.46 -14.43
CA MET A 126 6.99 -24.14 -13.77
C MET A 126 6.54 -25.44 -13.12
N THR A 127 7.45 -26.39 -13.12
CA THR A 127 7.46 -27.57 -12.26
C THR A 127 8.75 -27.55 -11.44
N GLU A 128 8.90 -28.45 -10.49
CA GLU A 128 10.12 -28.52 -9.67
C GLU A 128 11.42 -28.66 -10.49
N SER A 129 11.36 -29.25 -11.68
CA SER A 129 12.55 -29.55 -12.49
C SER A 129 12.54 -28.93 -13.89
N LYS A 130 11.46 -28.32 -14.33
CA LYS A 130 11.31 -27.79 -15.70
C LYS A 130 10.48 -26.51 -15.72
N SER A 131 10.77 -25.68 -16.72
CA SER A 131 9.95 -24.51 -17.06
C SER A 131 9.54 -24.55 -18.53
N PHE A 132 8.31 -24.16 -18.81
CA PHE A 132 7.74 -24.13 -20.16
C PHE A 132 7.25 -22.72 -20.45
N ARG A 133 7.84 -22.09 -21.47
CA ARG A 133 7.36 -20.78 -21.91
C ARG A 133 6.01 -20.94 -22.59
N ILE A 134 5.07 -20.06 -22.22
CA ILE A 134 3.75 -19.97 -22.86
C ILE A 134 3.57 -18.60 -23.52
N PRO A 135 2.63 -18.44 -24.45
CA PRO A 135 2.22 -17.13 -24.94
C PRO A 135 1.74 -16.28 -23.77
N THR A 136 2.17 -15.00 -23.74
CA THR A 136 1.75 -14.07 -22.67
C THR A 136 0.22 -13.87 -22.72
N PRO A 137 -0.50 -14.23 -21.64
CA PRO A 137 -1.93 -13.97 -21.55
C PRO A 137 -2.25 -12.48 -21.71
N PRO A 138 -3.37 -12.09 -22.31
CA PRO A 138 -3.72 -10.68 -22.52
C PRO A 138 -3.69 -9.83 -21.24
N THR A 139 -4.11 -10.42 -20.12
CA THR A 139 -4.14 -9.77 -18.79
C THR A 139 -2.76 -9.61 -18.15
N MET A 140 -1.74 -10.26 -18.67
CA MET A 140 -0.35 -10.19 -18.18
C MET A 140 0.56 -9.40 -19.13
N LYS A 141 0.01 -8.76 -20.17
CA LYS A 141 0.79 -7.92 -21.08
C LYS A 141 1.14 -6.59 -20.41
N ASN A 142 2.43 -6.27 -20.47
CA ASN A 142 2.99 -5.05 -19.85
C ASN A 142 3.65 -4.11 -20.87
N HIS A 143 3.46 -4.35 -22.16
CA HIS A 143 3.99 -3.46 -23.19
C HIS A 143 3.43 -2.05 -23.04
N GLY A 144 4.30 -1.05 -22.99
CA GLY A 144 3.93 0.35 -22.72
C GLY A 144 3.98 0.75 -21.24
N ASN A 145 4.14 -0.22 -20.34
CA ASN A 145 4.42 0.03 -18.93
C ASN A 145 5.92 0.25 -18.69
N TRP A 146 6.24 0.69 -17.49
CA TRP A 146 7.61 1.01 -17.07
C TRP A 146 7.96 0.27 -15.79
N ILE A 147 9.23 -0.06 -15.63
CA ILE A 147 9.76 -0.56 -14.36
C ILE A 147 10.06 0.63 -13.47
N GLY A 148 9.65 0.53 -12.21
CA GLY A 148 9.87 1.55 -11.21
C GLY A 148 10.00 0.97 -9.83
N SER A 149 10.29 1.83 -8.86
CA SER A 149 10.25 1.53 -7.45
C SER A 149 9.16 2.36 -6.80
N ILE A 150 8.16 1.71 -6.20
CA ILE A 150 7.09 2.44 -5.52
C ILE A 150 7.64 3.30 -4.38
N SER A 151 8.68 2.81 -3.69
CA SER A 151 9.38 3.61 -2.66
C SER A 151 9.97 4.91 -3.21
N GLU A 152 10.57 4.88 -4.40
CA GLU A 152 11.12 6.07 -5.07
C GLU A 152 10.01 6.99 -5.58
N ILE A 153 8.98 6.40 -6.17
CA ILE A 153 7.80 7.13 -6.65
C ILE A 153 7.12 7.88 -5.50
N VAL A 154 6.95 7.24 -4.35
CA VAL A 154 6.30 7.86 -3.19
C VAL A 154 7.11 9.01 -2.63
N ARG A 155 8.44 8.88 -2.55
CA ARG A 155 9.32 10.00 -2.15
C ARG A 155 9.20 11.18 -3.10
N TRP A 156 9.29 10.90 -4.40
CA TRP A 156 9.15 11.92 -5.43
C TRP A 156 7.77 12.60 -5.39
N LEU A 157 6.67 11.84 -5.21
CA LEU A 157 5.34 12.42 -5.04
C LEU A 157 5.24 13.30 -3.78
N GLY A 158 5.93 12.92 -2.70
CA GLY A 158 6.02 13.75 -1.49
C GLY A 158 6.65 15.11 -1.78
N GLU A 159 7.78 15.13 -2.50
CA GLU A 159 8.45 16.36 -2.93
C GLU A 159 7.53 17.24 -3.81
N GLN A 160 6.75 16.62 -4.70
CA GLN A 160 5.77 17.36 -5.52
C GLN A 160 4.63 17.94 -4.66
N ALA A 161 4.13 17.17 -3.69
CA ALA A 161 3.08 17.62 -2.78
C ALA A 161 3.54 18.82 -1.92
N GLU A 162 4.73 18.73 -1.31
CA GLU A 162 5.34 19.81 -0.54
C GLU A 162 5.58 21.06 -1.42
N GLY A 163 6.01 20.86 -2.68
CA GLY A 163 6.18 21.95 -3.65
C GLY A 163 4.87 22.69 -4.00
N LEU A 164 3.72 22.08 -3.75
CA LEU A 164 2.38 22.67 -3.90
C LEU A 164 1.79 23.20 -2.58
N GLY A 165 2.57 23.19 -1.49
CA GLY A 165 2.13 23.68 -0.18
C GLY A 165 1.37 22.65 0.65
N VAL A 166 1.39 21.37 0.29
CA VAL A 166 0.82 20.31 1.13
C VAL A 166 1.74 20.02 2.32
N ASN A 167 1.19 19.96 3.52
CA ASN A 167 1.91 19.61 4.74
C ASN A 167 2.07 18.07 4.81
N VAL A 168 3.28 17.54 4.62
CA VAL A 168 3.56 16.11 4.69
C VAL A 168 4.24 15.77 6.00
N PHE A 169 3.62 14.88 6.79
CA PHE A 169 4.06 14.48 8.13
C PHE A 169 4.42 12.99 8.18
N PRO A 170 5.67 12.59 7.84
CA PRO A 170 6.15 11.23 8.09
C PRO A 170 6.41 11.02 9.60
N GLY A 171 6.24 9.78 10.07
CA GLY A 171 6.37 9.43 11.48
C GLY A 171 5.14 9.72 12.34
N PHE A 172 4.00 10.07 11.72
CA PHE A 172 2.74 10.35 12.40
C PHE A 172 1.67 9.31 12.04
N PRO A 173 1.72 8.11 12.64
CA PRO A 173 0.67 7.11 12.47
C PRO A 173 -0.64 7.59 13.07
N VAL A 174 -1.74 7.45 12.35
CA VAL A 174 -3.08 7.75 12.87
C VAL A 174 -3.61 6.53 13.62
N ASP A 175 -4.03 6.75 14.87
CA ASP A 175 -4.61 5.71 15.73
C ASP A 175 -6.13 5.62 15.59
N SER A 176 -6.82 6.76 15.55
CA SER A 176 -8.28 6.79 15.56
C SER A 176 -8.87 7.95 14.75
N LEU A 177 -10.13 7.77 14.35
CA LEU A 177 -10.98 8.81 13.79
C LEU A 177 -11.74 9.48 14.95
N LEU A 178 -11.68 10.80 15.03
CA LEU A 178 -12.50 11.60 15.92
C LEU A 178 -13.85 11.85 15.26
N VAL A 179 -14.94 11.57 15.99
CA VAL A 179 -16.28 11.66 15.43
C VAL A 179 -17.23 12.48 16.30
N GLU A 180 -18.16 13.19 15.65
CA GLU A 180 -19.27 13.86 16.28
C GLU A 180 -20.58 13.45 15.58
N GLY A 181 -21.46 12.73 16.29
CA GLY A 181 -22.61 12.08 15.67
C GLY A 181 -22.15 11.08 14.61
N ASP A 182 -22.60 11.27 13.38
CA ASP A 182 -22.26 10.41 12.23
C ASP A 182 -21.11 11.00 11.36
N ASN A 183 -20.50 12.09 11.81
CA ASN A 183 -19.47 12.78 11.04
C ASN A 183 -18.07 12.52 11.61
N VAL A 184 -17.09 12.33 10.72
CA VAL A 184 -15.67 12.38 11.08
C VAL A 184 -15.27 13.86 11.13
N ILE A 185 -14.75 14.32 12.27
CA ILE A 185 -14.34 15.68 12.52
C ILE A 185 -12.82 15.87 12.59
N GLY A 186 -12.07 14.76 12.50
CA GLY A 186 -10.62 14.79 12.57
C GLY A 186 -10.03 13.41 12.85
N VAL A 187 -8.76 13.42 13.22
CA VAL A 187 -7.99 12.22 13.54
C VAL A 187 -7.13 12.44 14.78
N ARG A 188 -6.82 11.36 15.48
CA ARG A 188 -5.84 11.31 16.57
C ARG A 188 -4.66 10.47 16.16
N THR A 189 -3.45 11.00 16.34
CA THR A 189 -2.22 10.25 16.07
C THR A 189 -1.88 9.29 17.21
N THR A 190 -1.03 8.31 16.92
CA THR A 190 -0.46 7.44 17.95
C THR A 190 0.64 8.19 18.70
N PRO A 191 0.72 8.12 20.04
CA PRO A 191 1.88 8.61 20.77
C PRO A 191 3.15 7.93 20.30
N SER A 192 4.26 8.65 20.24
CA SER A 192 5.56 8.10 19.80
C SER A 192 6.59 8.10 20.91
N GLY A 193 7.64 7.27 20.78
CA GLY A 193 8.74 7.19 21.76
C GLY A 193 8.36 6.54 23.09
N LEU A 194 7.27 5.77 23.15
CA LEU A 194 6.85 5.05 24.34
C LEU A 194 7.61 3.71 24.48
N GLY A 195 7.91 3.32 25.72
CA GLY A 195 8.38 2.00 26.09
C GLY A 195 7.29 0.93 26.00
N ARG A 196 7.67 -0.34 26.24
CA ARG A 196 6.70 -1.47 26.25
C ARG A 196 5.67 -1.39 27.38
N ASP A 197 5.97 -0.62 28.41
CA ASP A 197 5.11 -0.31 29.56
C ASP A 197 4.13 0.84 29.30
N GLY A 198 4.25 1.51 28.13
CA GLY A 198 3.45 2.67 27.76
C GLY A 198 3.98 3.99 28.31
N GLU A 199 5.09 3.97 29.06
CA GLU A 199 5.71 5.18 29.58
C GLU A 199 6.73 5.77 28.59
N PRO A 200 7.02 7.06 28.63
CA PRO A 200 8.04 7.70 27.79
C PRO A 200 9.40 6.99 27.91
N ALA A 201 9.91 6.45 26.81
CA ALA A 201 11.19 5.77 26.76
C ALA A 201 12.39 6.73 26.65
N SER A 202 12.15 7.96 26.23
CA SER A 202 13.14 9.04 26.08
C SER A 202 12.50 10.41 26.22
N ALA A 203 13.34 11.45 26.26
CA ALA A 203 12.88 12.84 26.25
C ALA A 203 12.22 13.25 24.92
N ASP A 204 12.39 12.47 23.87
CA ASP A 204 11.79 12.69 22.54
C ASP A 204 10.42 12.03 22.37
N ALA A 205 9.89 11.44 23.46
CA ALA A 205 8.53 10.89 23.43
C ALA A 205 7.52 12.02 23.19
N MET A 206 6.63 11.82 22.20
CA MET A 206 5.57 12.76 21.87
C MET A 206 4.21 12.18 22.25
N PRO A 207 3.32 12.97 22.86
CA PRO A 207 1.94 12.56 23.10
C PRO A 207 1.20 12.36 21.78
N ALA A 208 0.00 11.81 21.87
CA ALA A 208 -0.93 11.84 20.74
C ALA A 208 -1.24 13.31 20.38
N VAL A 209 -1.41 13.57 19.09
CA VAL A 209 -1.80 14.88 18.57
C VAL A 209 -3.12 14.71 17.83
N ASP A 210 -4.06 15.60 18.10
CA ASP A 210 -5.31 15.66 17.36
C ASP A 210 -5.19 16.65 16.20
N LEU A 211 -5.71 16.25 15.03
CA LEU A 211 -5.90 17.13 13.90
C LEU A 211 -7.40 17.22 13.61
N THR A 212 -7.98 18.41 13.69
CA THR A 212 -9.34 18.61 13.20
C THR A 212 -9.36 18.73 11.70
N ALA A 213 -10.40 18.25 11.03
CA ALA A 213 -10.52 18.32 9.58
C ALA A 213 -11.97 18.43 9.13
N ARG A 214 -12.21 19.25 8.11
CA ARG A 214 -13.51 19.31 7.41
C ARG A 214 -13.73 18.08 6.54
N VAL A 215 -12.64 17.54 5.98
CA VAL A 215 -12.64 16.30 5.18
C VAL A 215 -11.47 15.42 5.60
N THR A 216 -11.75 14.15 5.89
CA THR A 216 -10.74 13.13 6.14
C THR A 216 -10.75 12.11 5.01
N VAL A 217 -9.62 11.97 4.33
CA VAL A 217 -9.43 11.02 3.24
C VAL A 217 -8.64 9.81 3.76
N ILE A 218 -9.28 8.65 3.84
CA ILE A 218 -8.64 7.44 4.35
C ILE A 218 -7.96 6.71 3.20
N SER A 219 -6.63 6.71 3.15
CA SER A 219 -5.78 6.12 2.11
C SER A 219 -4.74 5.14 2.67
N GLU A 220 -5.13 4.33 3.65
CA GLU A 220 -4.29 3.39 4.39
C GLU A 220 -3.84 2.14 3.60
N GLY A 221 -4.25 2.00 2.35
CA GLY A 221 -3.97 0.84 1.52
C GLY A 221 -5.02 -0.27 1.62
N SER A 222 -4.65 -1.49 1.22
CA SER A 222 -5.59 -2.58 0.96
C SER A 222 -6.32 -3.12 2.21
N ARG A 223 -5.82 -2.89 3.41
CA ARG A 223 -6.41 -3.41 4.66
C ARG A 223 -6.16 -2.49 5.85
N GLY A 224 -6.41 -1.21 5.66
CA GLY A 224 -6.28 -0.22 6.72
C GLY A 224 -7.26 -0.47 7.86
N PRO A 225 -6.85 -0.42 9.13
CA PRO A 225 -7.73 -0.65 10.27
C PRO A 225 -8.81 0.43 10.42
N LEU A 226 -8.47 1.69 10.15
CA LEU A 226 -9.44 2.80 10.20
C LEU A 226 -10.50 2.66 9.11
N SER A 227 -10.09 2.28 7.89
CA SER A 227 -11.02 2.01 6.78
C SER A 227 -12.01 0.91 7.15
N GLN A 228 -11.51 -0.19 7.74
CA GLN A 228 -12.37 -1.30 8.16
C GLN A 228 -13.33 -0.89 9.28
N ALA A 229 -12.84 -0.15 10.28
CA ALA A 229 -13.64 0.36 11.38
C ALA A 229 -14.72 1.33 10.90
N TRP A 230 -14.37 2.20 9.95
CA TRP A 230 -15.30 3.15 9.34
C TRP A 230 -16.40 2.43 8.53
N PHE A 231 -16.03 1.43 7.71
CA PHE A 231 -17.01 0.62 6.98
C PHE A 231 -17.99 -0.10 7.91
N ASP A 232 -17.49 -0.67 9.02
CA ASP A 232 -18.33 -1.32 10.02
C ASP A 232 -19.24 -0.31 10.74
N TRP A 233 -18.70 0.84 11.13
CA TRP A 233 -19.44 1.92 11.79
C TRP A 233 -20.55 2.49 10.91
N GLN A 234 -20.25 2.77 9.63
CA GLN A 234 -21.21 3.29 8.66
C GLN A 234 -22.08 2.19 7.99
N ASN A 235 -21.89 0.94 8.38
CA ASN A 235 -22.58 -0.23 7.78
C ASN A 235 -22.43 -0.29 6.24
N VAL A 236 -21.26 0.11 5.72
CA VAL A 236 -20.91 0.03 4.30
C VAL A 236 -20.39 -1.37 3.99
N LYS A 237 -20.99 -2.04 3.02
CA LYS A 237 -20.62 -3.40 2.59
C LYS A 237 -20.31 -3.41 1.11
N ALA A 238 -19.23 -4.11 0.74
CA ALA A 238 -18.96 -4.39 -0.66
C ALA A 238 -19.94 -5.42 -1.21
N GLU A 239 -20.38 -5.25 -2.46
CA GLU A 239 -21.23 -6.24 -3.14
C GLU A 239 -20.47 -7.53 -3.42
N ASN A 240 -19.17 -7.42 -3.75
CA ASN A 240 -18.31 -8.56 -4.02
C ASN A 240 -17.37 -8.83 -2.84
N PRO A 241 -17.07 -10.11 -2.55
CA PRO A 241 -16.09 -10.44 -1.53
C PRO A 241 -14.70 -9.94 -1.96
N GLN A 242 -13.98 -9.36 -1.02
CA GLN A 242 -12.61 -8.93 -1.24
C GLN A 242 -11.66 -10.12 -1.18
N ILE A 243 -10.76 -10.23 -2.16
CA ILE A 243 -9.71 -11.25 -2.23
C ILE A 243 -8.38 -10.56 -1.91
N PHE A 244 -7.61 -11.16 -1.03
CA PHE A 244 -6.30 -10.67 -0.64
C PHE A 244 -5.21 -11.63 -1.11
N ALA A 245 -4.04 -11.07 -1.40
CA ALA A 245 -2.84 -11.84 -1.70
C ALA A 245 -1.68 -11.36 -0.83
N LEU A 246 -0.80 -12.28 -0.49
CA LEU A 246 0.48 -12.00 0.17
C LEU A 246 1.58 -12.08 -0.87
N GLY A 247 2.39 -11.04 -0.96
CA GLY A 247 3.61 -11.00 -1.77
C GLY A 247 4.85 -10.92 -0.90
N VAL A 248 5.85 -11.71 -1.24
CA VAL A 248 7.21 -11.59 -0.72
C VAL A 248 8.14 -11.22 -1.86
N LYS A 249 9.17 -10.42 -1.57
CA LYS A 249 10.08 -9.91 -2.60
C LYS A 249 11.49 -9.73 -2.05
N GLU A 250 12.46 -10.01 -2.91
CA GLU A 250 13.88 -9.75 -2.68
C GLU A 250 14.48 -8.94 -3.83
N ILE A 251 15.60 -8.28 -3.58
CA ILE A 251 16.44 -7.67 -4.61
C ILE A 251 17.73 -8.46 -4.67
N TRP A 252 18.07 -8.93 -5.87
CA TRP A 252 19.24 -9.76 -6.09
C TRP A 252 20.22 -9.07 -7.03
N GLU A 253 21.50 -9.21 -6.75
CA GLU A 253 22.56 -8.88 -7.71
C GLU A 253 22.72 -10.01 -8.73
N VAL A 254 22.84 -9.63 -10.00
CA VAL A 254 22.99 -10.59 -11.10
C VAL A 254 24.29 -10.36 -11.86
N LYS A 255 24.88 -11.46 -12.33
CA LYS A 255 26.13 -11.41 -13.12
C LYS A 255 25.90 -10.97 -14.57
N GLN A 256 24.69 -11.13 -15.07
CA GLN A 256 24.29 -10.76 -16.42
C GLN A 256 22.96 -10.01 -16.36
N PRO A 257 22.81 -8.94 -17.15
CA PRO A 257 21.56 -8.17 -17.19
C PRO A 257 20.36 -9.06 -17.60
N LEU A 258 19.24 -8.84 -16.95
CA LEU A 258 17.97 -9.40 -17.36
C LEU A 258 17.34 -8.44 -18.39
N ASP A 259 17.09 -8.92 -19.62
CA ASP A 259 16.59 -8.09 -20.73
C ASP A 259 15.05 -8.02 -20.83
N ARG A 260 14.35 -8.58 -19.87
CA ARG A 260 12.88 -8.73 -19.91
C ARG A 260 12.28 -8.86 -18.52
N ILE A 261 10.99 -8.61 -18.41
CA ILE A 261 10.23 -9.06 -17.26
C ILE A 261 9.82 -10.52 -17.42
N ILE A 262 9.79 -11.24 -16.32
CA ILE A 262 9.39 -12.66 -16.29
C ILE A 262 8.29 -12.82 -15.25
N HIS A 263 7.24 -13.55 -15.65
CA HIS A 263 6.23 -14.06 -14.72
C HIS A 263 6.22 -15.59 -14.78
N THR A 264 5.96 -16.23 -13.65
CA THR A 264 5.78 -17.67 -13.58
C THR A 264 4.46 -18.05 -12.94
N MET A 265 4.01 -19.26 -13.22
CA MET A 265 2.81 -19.86 -12.62
C MET A 265 3.12 -21.29 -12.19
N ALA A 266 2.28 -21.83 -11.32
CA ALA A 266 2.33 -23.16 -10.74
C ALA A 266 3.46 -23.29 -9.70
N TRP A 267 4.44 -24.16 -9.86
CA TRP A 267 5.50 -24.37 -8.88
C TRP A 267 6.24 -23.06 -8.55
N PRO A 268 6.58 -22.80 -7.28
CA PRO A 268 6.54 -23.68 -6.10
C PRO A 268 5.21 -23.66 -5.33
N LEU A 269 4.19 -22.96 -5.83
CA LEU A 269 2.89 -22.94 -5.17
C LEU A 269 2.19 -24.31 -5.25
N PRO A 270 1.44 -24.71 -4.21
CA PRO A 270 0.57 -25.87 -4.28
C PRO A 270 -0.55 -25.67 -5.31
N THR A 271 -1.13 -26.76 -5.79
CA THR A 271 -2.12 -26.74 -6.88
C THR A 271 -3.45 -26.09 -6.51
N ASP A 272 -3.73 -25.94 -5.22
CA ASP A 272 -4.90 -25.28 -4.64
C ASP A 272 -4.67 -23.81 -4.28
N ALA A 273 -3.48 -23.27 -4.56
CA ALA A 273 -3.16 -21.87 -4.30
C ALA A 273 -3.11 -21.06 -5.60
N PHE A 274 -3.82 -19.94 -5.60
CA PHE A 274 -3.69 -18.93 -6.67
C PHE A 274 -2.42 -18.10 -6.46
N GLY A 275 -1.70 -17.80 -7.54
CA GLY A 275 -0.52 -16.94 -7.47
C GLY A 275 0.51 -17.23 -8.54
N GLY A 276 1.73 -16.75 -8.31
CA GLY A 276 2.88 -16.91 -9.19
C GLY A 276 4.02 -16.00 -8.82
N SER A 277 5.14 -16.13 -9.54
CA SER A 277 6.31 -15.29 -9.30
C SER A 277 6.52 -14.25 -10.39
N PHE A 278 7.34 -13.27 -10.04
CA PHE A 278 7.81 -12.25 -10.98
C PHE A 278 9.30 -12.02 -10.83
N MET A 279 9.93 -11.57 -11.92
CA MET A 279 11.30 -11.09 -11.93
C MET A 279 11.38 -9.86 -12.82
N TYR A 280 11.84 -8.74 -12.27
CA TYR A 280 11.92 -7.44 -12.95
C TYR A 280 13.33 -6.90 -12.92
N PRO A 281 13.94 -6.50 -14.06
CA PRO A 281 15.25 -5.83 -14.07
C PRO A 281 15.12 -4.43 -13.48
N LEU A 282 15.79 -4.16 -12.36
CA LEU A 282 15.85 -2.83 -11.76
C LEU A 282 17.00 -2.00 -12.32
N SER A 283 18.09 -2.68 -12.70
CA SER A 283 19.27 -2.13 -13.38
C SER A 283 19.99 -3.25 -14.15
N ASP A 284 21.11 -2.96 -14.75
CA ASP A 284 21.97 -3.97 -15.41
C ASP A 284 22.52 -5.02 -14.44
N THR A 285 22.58 -4.69 -13.16
CA THR A 285 23.18 -5.55 -12.12
C THR A 285 22.21 -6.00 -11.05
N THR A 286 20.97 -5.51 -11.05
CA THR A 286 19.99 -5.84 -10.00
C THR A 286 18.64 -6.23 -10.57
N VAL A 287 18.02 -7.22 -9.94
CA VAL A 287 16.67 -7.68 -10.27
C VAL A 287 15.81 -7.75 -9.00
N ALA A 288 14.54 -7.41 -9.13
CA ALA A 288 13.54 -7.71 -8.11
C ALA A 288 12.94 -9.07 -8.42
N VAL A 289 12.95 -9.98 -7.45
CA VAL A 289 12.34 -11.31 -7.55
C VAL A 289 11.27 -11.41 -6.47
N GLY A 290 10.09 -11.90 -6.80
CA GLY A 290 9.03 -12.06 -5.82
C GLY A 290 8.07 -13.18 -6.14
N LEU A 291 7.37 -13.62 -5.11
CA LEU A 291 6.32 -14.63 -5.16
C LEU A 291 5.06 -14.07 -4.50
N VAL A 292 3.93 -14.26 -5.15
CA VAL A 292 2.62 -13.83 -4.67
C VAL A 292 1.72 -15.05 -4.53
N VAL A 293 0.95 -15.12 -3.44
CA VAL A 293 -0.03 -16.17 -3.20
C VAL A 293 -1.33 -15.56 -2.69
N GLY A 294 -2.47 -16.01 -3.22
CA GLY A 294 -3.78 -15.68 -2.68
C GLY A 294 -3.95 -16.24 -1.27
N LEU A 295 -4.53 -15.45 -0.36
CA LEU A 295 -4.68 -15.83 1.06
C LEU A 295 -5.83 -16.83 1.33
N ASP A 296 -6.35 -17.46 0.29
CA ASP A 296 -7.37 -18.50 0.34
C ASP A 296 -6.82 -19.93 0.25
N TYR A 297 -5.49 -20.09 0.29
CA TYR A 297 -4.85 -21.41 0.29
C TYR A 297 -5.24 -22.26 1.51
N GLY A 298 -5.23 -23.59 1.32
CA GLY A 298 -5.75 -24.54 2.31
C GLY A 298 -4.84 -24.82 3.50
N ASP A 299 -3.52 -24.70 3.37
CA ASP A 299 -2.56 -25.02 4.44
C ASP A 299 -1.99 -23.76 5.10
N ALA A 300 -2.50 -23.41 6.29
CA ALA A 300 -2.08 -22.24 7.06
C ALA A 300 -0.58 -22.24 7.47
N ARG A 301 0.14 -23.36 7.26
CA ARG A 301 1.58 -23.47 7.53
C ARG A 301 2.44 -23.07 6.32
N LEU A 302 1.81 -22.72 5.20
CA LEU A 302 2.51 -22.30 4.00
C LEU A 302 3.37 -21.07 4.31
N ASP A 303 4.68 -21.19 4.15
CA ASP A 303 5.63 -20.09 4.24
C ASP A 303 5.98 -19.62 2.83
N VAL A 304 5.45 -18.44 2.44
CA VAL A 304 5.61 -17.90 1.09
C VAL A 304 7.07 -17.50 0.82
N HIS A 305 7.81 -17.07 1.85
CA HIS A 305 9.22 -16.72 1.70
C HIS A 305 10.09 -17.97 1.51
N GLU A 306 9.83 -19.06 2.25
CA GLU A 306 10.50 -20.33 2.01
C GLU A 306 10.24 -20.85 0.59
N LEU A 307 9.02 -20.69 0.07
CA LEU A 307 8.71 -21.06 -1.31
C LEU A 307 9.48 -20.21 -2.33
N LEU A 308 9.63 -18.89 -2.09
CA LEU A 308 10.46 -18.03 -2.93
C LEU A 308 11.92 -18.53 -2.96
N GLN A 309 12.46 -18.93 -1.80
CA GLN A 309 13.84 -19.45 -1.69
C GLN A 309 14.05 -20.80 -2.38
N ARG A 310 12.99 -21.57 -2.58
CA ARG A 310 13.04 -22.84 -3.34
C ARG A 310 13.01 -22.64 -4.85
N MET A 311 12.56 -21.52 -5.33
CA MET A 311 12.39 -21.20 -6.74
C MET A 311 13.73 -20.88 -7.41
#